data_2757b1809e45eec4a86e65420e8d17ff
#
_entry.id   2757b1809e45eec4a86e65420e8d17ff
#
_cell.length_a   1.000
_cell.length_b   1.000
_cell.length_c   1.000
_cell.angle_alpha   90.00
_cell.angle_beta   90.00
_cell.angle_gamma   90.00
#
_symmetry.space_group_name_H-M   'P 1'
#
loop_
_entity.id
_entity.type
_entity.pdbx_description
1 polymer ?
#
loop_
_entity_poly.entity_id
_entity_poly.type
_entity_poly.pdbx_seq_one_letter_code
_entity_poly.pdbx_strand_id
1 'polypeptide(L)'
;MKRKTHGSEYMSKRKIKKLLIANRGEIALRIVRACAEMGIRSVAIYTEPDRYGLFVKRADEAYSLGDDPLAGYLHPARIVNLALETGCDALHPGYGFLSENPELARLCEEKGIAYVGPSSAVIQRMGDK
;
A
#
# COMPACT_ATOMS: atom_id res chain seq x y z
N MET A 1 12.13 24.96 12.86
CA MET A 1 12.07 24.12 12.47
C MET A 1 11.50 23.08 12.99
N LYS A 2 11.06 22.39 12.73
CA LYS A 2 10.47 21.49 13.20
C LYS A 2 11.02 20.33 13.34
N ARG A 3 10.71 19.55 13.90
CA ARG A 3 11.23 18.48 14.10
C ARG A 3 10.53 17.47 13.48
N LYS A 4 10.82 16.60 13.03
CA LYS A 4 10.17 15.67 12.55
C LYS A 4 10.57 14.54 13.07
N THR A 5 10.10 13.79 13.27
CA THR A 5 10.48 12.80 14.02
C THR A 5 9.86 11.58 13.78
N HIS A 6 8.63 11.47 13.39
CA HIS A 6 8.04 10.23 13.18
C HIS A 6 7.44 10.11 11.88
N GLY A 7 7.02 8.91 11.49
CA GLY A 7 6.43 8.63 10.23
C GLY A 7 5.19 9.42 9.97
N SER A 8 4.34 9.57 10.97
CA SER A 8 3.12 10.31 10.77
C SER A 8 3.39 11.78 10.49
N GLU A 9 4.37 12.33 11.17
CA GLU A 9 4.74 13.70 10.94
C GLU A 9 5.38 13.87 9.57
N TYR A 10 6.21 12.93 9.19
CA TYR A 10 6.81 12.91 7.86
C TYR A 10 5.74 12.82 6.79
N MET A 11 4.75 11.97 7.00
CA MET A 11 3.68 11.78 6.02
C MET A 11 2.84 13.05 5.90
N SER A 12 2.60 13.77 6.97
CA SER A 12 1.83 14.98 6.88
C SER A 12 2.55 16.04 6.11
N LYS A 13 3.87 16.12 6.23
CA LYS A 13 4.61 17.06 5.46
C LYS A 13 4.73 16.67 4.02
N ARG A 14 4.86 15.40 3.75
CA ARG A 14 5.00 14.90 2.41
C ARG A 14 3.61 14.76 1.84
N LYS A 15 3.25 15.60 0.94
CA LYS A 15 1.92 15.57 0.37
C LYS A 15 1.71 14.31 -0.44
N ILE A 16 0.79 13.48 -0.03
CA ILE A 16 0.47 12.26 -0.75
C ILE A 16 -0.60 12.56 -1.77
N LYS A 17 -0.32 12.29 -3.03
CA LYS A 17 -1.25 12.54 -4.11
C LYS A 17 -1.84 11.26 -4.67
N LYS A 18 -1.09 10.18 -4.65
CA LYS A 18 -1.51 8.93 -5.26
C LYS A 18 -0.99 7.78 -4.42
N LEU A 19 -1.87 6.88 -4.06
CA LEU A 19 -1.57 5.84 -3.09
C LEU A 19 -1.97 4.48 -3.61
N LEU A 20 -1.06 3.51 -3.56
CA LEU A 20 -1.34 2.14 -3.92
C LEU A 20 -1.81 1.38 -2.69
N ILE A 21 -2.90 0.66 -2.82
CA ILE A 21 -3.48 -0.11 -1.73
C ILE A 21 -3.08 -1.56 -1.90
N ALA A 22 -2.22 -2.05 -1.00
CA ALA A 22 -1.73 -3.41 -1.07
C ALA A 22 -2.51 -4.31 -0.13
N ASN A 23 -3.80 -4.42 -0.41
CA ASN A 23 -4.69 -5.27 0.36
C ASN A 23 -5.93 -5.54 -0.50
N ARG A 24 -6.87 -6.28 0.02
CA ARG A 24 -8.02 -6.69 -0.75
C ARG A 24 -9.29 -6.59 0.10
N GLY A 25 -10.44 -6.83 -0.51
CA GLY A 25 -11.70 -6.93 0.20
C GLY A 25 -12.11 -5.67 0.93
N GLU A 26 -12.72 -5.86 2.07
CA GLU A 26 -13.25 -4.75 2.85
C GLU A 26 -12.16 -3.80 3.34
N ILE A 27 -11.00 -4.34 3.66
CA ILE A 27 -9.89 -3.51 4.11
C ILE A 27 -9.49 -2.55 3.00
N ALA A 28 -9.34 -3.08 1.78
CA ALA A 28 -8.99 -2.24 0.65
C ALA A 28 -10.08 -1.22 0.36
N LEU A 29 -11.34 -1.61 0.46
CA LEU A 29 -12.44 -0.70 0.20
C LEU A 29 -12.45 0.47 1.17
N ARG A 30 -12.15 0.22 2.44
CA ARG A 30 -12.08 1.31 3.42
C ARG A 30 -11.00 2.31 3.07
N ILE A 31 -9.86 1.82 2.58
CA ILE A 31 -8.77 2.70 2.20
C ILE A 31 -9.14 3.49 0.95
N VAL A 32 -9.82 2.86 -0.01
CA VAL A 32 -10.30 3.56 -1.19
C VAL A 32 -11.20 4.72 -0.79
N ARG A 33 -12.11 4.48 0.13
CA ARG A 33 -13.02 5.52 0.61
C ARG A 33 -12.28 6.66 1.31
N ALA A 34 -11.31 6.31 2.14
CA ALA A 34 -10.52 7.32 2.82
C ALA A 34 -9.75 8.18 1.83
N CYS A 35 -9.20 7.55 0.80
CA CYS A 35 -8.49 8.30 -0.24
C CYS A 35 -9.42 9.30 -0.92
N ALA A 36 -10.63 8.85 -1.26
CA ALA A 36 -11.59 9.73 -1.91
C ALA A 36 -11.93 10.92 -1.04
N GLU A 37 -12.10 10.70 0.25
CA GLU A 37 -12.41 11.77 1.17
C GLU A 37 -11.28 12.77 1.32
N MET A 38 -10.05 12.30 1.15
CA MET A 38 -8.87 13.14 1.33
C MET A 38 -8.33 13.71 0.02
N GLY A 39 -8.99 13.42 -1.08
CA GLY A 39 -8.52 13.92 -2.38
C GLY A 39 -7.27 13.22 -2.89
N ILE A 40 -7.06 11.98 -2.48
CA ILE A 40 -5.92 11.19 -2.91
C ILE A 40 -6.38 10.19 -3.96
N ARG A 41 -5.63 10.08 -5.05
CA ARG A 41 -5.97 9.10 -6.07
C ARG A 41 -5.61 7.71 -5.57
N SER A 42 -6.53 6.77 -5.69
CA SER A 42 -6.31 5.41 -5.21
C SER A 42 -6.00 4.46 -6.34
N VAL A 43 -5.03 3.58 -6.10
CA VAL A 43 -4.64 2.55 -7.05
C VAL A 43 -4.84 1.21 -6.35
N ALA A 44 -5.74 0.38 -6.88
CA ALA A 44 -5.97 -0.95 -6.33
C ALA A 44 -5.19 -1.96 -7.13
N ILE A 45 -4.78 -3.04 -6.46
CA ILE A 45 -4.23 -4.20 -7.13
C ILE A 45 -5.12 -5.38 -6.80
N TYR A 46 -5.23 -6.31 -7.72
CA TYR A 46 -6.11 -7.45 -7.50
C TYR A 46 -5.61 -8.67 -8.26
N THR A 47 -5.97 -9.85 -7.77
CA THR A 47 -5.80 -11.06 -8.55
C THR A 47 -7.14 -11.36 -9.21
N GLU A 48 -7.13 -12.15 -10.27
CA GLU A 48 -8.32 -12.33 -11.11
C GLU A 48 -9.58 -12.74 -10.35
N PRO A 49 -9.51 -13.60 -9.32
CA PRO A 49 -10.73 -13.91 -8.57
C PRO A 49 -11.39 -12.70 -7.93
N ASP A 50 -10.64 -11.65 -7.66
CA ASP A 50 -11.17 -10.43 -7.05
C ASP A 50 -11.53 -9.35 -8.07
N ARG A 51 -11.46 -9.66 -9.35
CA ARG A 51 -11.65 -8.69 -10.44
C ARG A 51 -12.92 -7.84 -10.27
N TYR A 52 -14.00 -8.44 -9.80
CA TYR A 52 -15.26 -7.73 -9.66
C TYR A 52 -15.51 -7.22 -8.26
N GLY A 53 -14.49 -7.21 -7.42
CA GLY A 53 -14.63 -6.70 -6.06
C GLY A 53 -14.97 -5.22 -6.05
N LEU A 54 -15.69 -4.80 -5.02
CA LEU A 54 -16.10 -3.42 -4.92
C LEU A 54 -14.90 -2.49 -4.82
N PHE A 55 -13.85 -2.92 -4.13
CA PHE A 55 -12.67 -2.08 -4.00
C PHE A 55 -12.00 -1.84 -5.35
N VAL A 56 -12.10 -2.80 -6.26
CA VAL A 56 -11.54 -2.64 -7.60
C VAL A 56 -12.36 -1.62 -8.38
N LYS A 57 -13.68 -1.71 -8.26
CA LYS A 57 -14.56 -0.81 -8.99
C LYS A 57 -14.48 0.62 -8.51
N ARG A 58 -14.29 0.82 -7.23
CA ARG A 58 -14.30 2.15 -6.64
C ARG A 58 -12.97 2.86 -6.66
N ALA A 59 -11.87 2.13 -6.85
CA ALA A 59 -10.55 2.76 -6.93
C ALA A 59 -10.45 3.59 -8.21
N ASP A 60 -9.61 4.60 -8.19
CA ASP A 60 -9.38 5.42 -9.38
C ASP A 60 -8.70 4.64 -10.48
N GLU A 61 -7.79 3.74 -10.11
CA GLU A 61 -7.10 2.86 -11.06
C GLU A 61 -7.00 1.49 -10.43
N ALA A 62 -6.96 0.46 -11.24
CA ALA A 62 -6.83 -0.90 -10.74
C ALA A 62 -6.01 -1.73 -11.72
N TYR A 63 -5.15 -2.59 -11.18
CA TYR A 63 -4.24 -3.40 -11.99
C TYR A 63 -4.23 -4.84 -11.51
N SER A 64 -4.28 -5.76 -12.45
CA SER A 64 -4.30 -7.19 -12.15
C SER A 64 -2.90 -7.69 -11.83
N LEU A 65 -2.79 -8.56 -10.83
CA LEU A 65 -1.55 -9.22 -10.49
C LEU A 65 -1.50 -10.65 -11.06
N GLY A 66 -2.54 -11.06 -11.76
CA GLY A 66 -2.55 -12.38 -12.39
C GLY A 66 -3.65 -13.26 -11.84
N ASP A 67 -3.60 -14.54 -12.21
CA ASP A 67 -4.69 -15.49 -11.93
C ASP A 67 -4.65 -16.11 -10.55
N ASP A 68 -3.47 -16.32 -10.00
CA ASP A 68 -3.34 -17.01 -8.72
C ASP A 68 -3.81 -16.11 -7.59
N PRO A 69 -4.81 -16.54 -6.81
CA PRO A 69 -5.38 -15.66 -5.78
C PRO A 69 -4.39 -15.13 -4.76
N LEU A 70 -3.30 -15.86 -4.51
CA LEU A 70 -2.35 -15.43 -3.49
C LEU A 70 -1.00 -15.03 -4.03
N ALA A 71 -0.57 -15.67 -5.11
CA ALA A 71 0.81 -15.49 -5.59
C ALA A 71 1.16 -14.04 -5.89
N GLY A 72 0.21 -13.31 -6.49
CA GLY A 72 0.48 -11.92 -6.84
C GLY A 72 0.77 -11.06 -5.63
N TYR A 73 0.03 -11.30 -4.54
CA TYR A 73 0.19 -10.52 -3.32
C TYR A 73 1.45 -10.91 -2.54
N LEU A 74 2.06 -12.05 -2.87
CA LEU A 74 3.24 -12.51 -2.16
C LEU A 74 4.56 -12.05 -2.79
N HIS A 75 4.49 -11.10 -3.71
CA HIS A 75 5.67 -10.58 -4.37
C HIS A 75 5.84 -9.09 -4.09
N PRO A 76 6.45 -8.75 -2.94
CA PRO A 76 6.58 -7.33 -2.57
C PRO A 76 7.29 -6.50 -3.62
N ALA A 77 8.32 -7.04 -4.26
CA ALA A 77 9.06 -6.28 -5.26
C ALA A 77 8.17 -5.90 -6.43
N ARG A 78 7.31 -6.81 -6.84
CA ARG A 78 6.40 -6.54 -7.95
C ARG A 78 5.40 -5.44 -7.59
N ILE A 79 4.91 -5.48 -6.37
CA ILE A 79 3.94 -4.50 -5.90
C ILE A 79 4.58 -3.11 -5.83
N VAL A 80 5.78 -3.03 -5.28
CA VAL A 80 6.48 -1.76 -5.18
C VAL A 80 6.84 -1.21 -6.56
N ASN A 81 7.27 -2.10 -7.47
CA ASN A 81 7.55 -1.66 -8.83
C ASN A 81 6.30 -1.13 -9.52
N LEU A 82 5.16 -1.76 -9.28
CA LEU A 82 3.91 -1.28 -9.86
C LEU A 82 3.56 0.09 -9.31
N ALA A 83 3.79 0.31 -8.02
CA ALA A 83 3.57 1.62 -7.43
C ALA A 83 4.41 2.69 -8.12
N LEU A 84 5.68 2.36 -8.38
CA LEU A 84 6.56 3.29 -9.07
C LEU A 84 6.09 3.55 -10.50
N GLU A 85 5.72 2.51 -11.20
CA GLU A 85 5.31 2.61 -12.61
C GLU A 85 4.03 3.42 -12.76
N THR A 86 3.16 3.37 -11.78
CA THR A 86 1.89 4.07 -11.86
C THR A 86 1.93 5.44 -11.20
N GLY A 87 3.11 5.85 -10.73
CA GLY A 87 3.28 7.20 -10.19
C GLY A 87 2.79 7.38 -8.78
N CYS A 88 2.70 6.30 -8.01
CA CYS A 88 2.28 6.41 -6.61
C CYS A 88 3.40 6.95 -5.75
N ASP A 89 3.07 7.82 -4.82
CA ASP A 89 4.06 8.31 -3.88
C ASP A 89 3.87 7.70 -2.50
N ALA A 90 2.85 6.85 -2.32
CA ALA A 90 2.63 6.18 -1.06
C ALA A 90 2.04 4.79 -1.29
N LEU A 91 2.17 3.92 -0.29
CA LEU A 91 1.64 2.57 -0.32
C LEU A 91 1.06 2.25 1.04
N HIS A 92 -0.18 1.78 1.06
CA HIS A 92 -0.88 1.44 2.29
C HIS A 92 -1.18 -0.06 2.28
N PRO A 93 -0.57 -0.84 3.17
CA PRO A 93 -0.80 -2.29 3.19
C PRO A 93 -2.04 -2.71 3.96
N GLY A 94 -2.72 -1.79 4.62
CA GLY A 94 -3.83 -2.15 5.47
C GLY A 94 -3.34 -2.86 6.72
N TYR A 95 -4.08 -3.86 7.17
CA TYR A 95 -3.63 -4.68 8.28
C TYR A 95 -3.80 -6.15 7.92
N GLY A 96 -3.09 -7.03 8.62
CA GLY A 96 -2.99 -8.43 8.26
C GLY A 96 -2.29 -8.56 6.93
N PHE A 97 -2.28 -9.72 6.37
CA PHE A 97 -1.82 -9.91 5.00
C PHE A 97 -0.40 -9.35 4.84
N LEU A 98 -0.20 -8.47 3.88
CA LEU A 98 1.13 -7.91 3.58
C LEU A 98 1.61 -6.89 4.61
N SER A 99 0.73 -6.42 5.47
CA SER A 99 1.12 -5.38 6.42
C SER A 99 2.17 -5.85 7.41
N GLU A 100 2.32 -7.17 7.56
CA GLU A 100 3.31 -7.73 8.49
C GLU A 100 4.58 -8.18 7.78
N ASN A 101 4.70 -7.89 6.51
CA ASN A 101 5.86 -8.28 5.73
C ASN A 101 6.90 -7.16 5.75
N PRO A 102 8.04 -7.35 6.45
CA PRO A 102 9.05 -6.29 6.54
C PRO A 102 9.69 -5.98 5.19
N GLU A 103 9.68 -6.94 4.28
CA GLU A 103 10.26 -6.72 2.97
C GLU A 103 9.51 -5.66 2.18
N LEU A 104 8.18 -5.65 2.29
CA LEU A 104 7.39 -4.65 1.59
C LEU A 104 7.73 -3.25 2.10
N ALA A 105 7.79 -3.09 3.43
CA ALA A 105 8.14 -1.80 4.02
C ALA A 105 9.55 -1.38 3.63
N ARG A 106 10.50 -2.33 3.67
CA ARG A 106 11.89 -2.03 3.34
C ARG A 106 12.04 -1.57 1.89
N LEU A 107 11.35 -2.25 0.98
CA LEU A 107 11.43 -1.87 -0.43
C LEU A 107 10.83 -0.49 -0.67
N CYS A 108 9.74 -0.16 0.01
CA CYS A 108 9.17 1.18 -0.08
C CYS A 108 10.17 2.22 0.41
N GLU A 109 10.82 1.93 1.53
CA GLU A 109 11.82 2.84 2.10
C GLU A 109 12.96 3.06 1.12
N GLU A 110 13.44 2.00 0.50
CA GLU A 110 14.53 2.09 -0.47
C GLU A 110 14.15 2.89 -1.70
N LYS A 111 12.93 2.79 -2.14
CA LYS A 111 12.49 3.41 -3.38
C LYS A 111 11.85 4.78 -3.18
N GLY A 112 11.82 5.26 -1.95
CA GLY A 112 11.27 6.59 -1.69
C GLY A 112 9.77 6.67 -1.70
N ILE A 113 9.08 5.53 -1.53
CA ILE A 113 7.64 5.50 -1.43
C ILE A 113 7.25 5.56 0.04
N ALA A 114 6.34 6.44 0.40
CA ALA A 114 5.90 6.58 1.77
C ALA A 114 5.08 5.35 2.16
N TYR A 115 5.55 4.59 3.12
CA TYR A 115 4.87 3.39 3.59
C TYR A 115 3.96 3.79 4.75
N VAL A 116 2.68 3.55 4.59
CA VAL A 116 1.70 3.94 5.61
C VAL A 116 1.58 2.79 6.61
N GLY A 117 2.45 2.81 7.61
CA GLY A 117 2.49 1.73 8.60
C GLY A 117 3.83 1.75 9.32
N PRO A 118 4.09 0.73 10.15
CA PRO A 118 5.35 0.68 10.88
C PRO A 118 6.53 0.47 9.94
N SER A 119 7.71 0.90 10.36
CA SER A 119 8.92 0.70 9.55
C SER A 119 9.24 -0.79 9.45
N SER A 120 10.09 -1.14 8.48
CA SER A 120 10.49 -2.53 8.31
C SER A 120 11.14 -3.11 9.55
N ALA A 121 11.93 -2.31 10.27
CA ALA A 121 12.57 -2.79 11.48
C ALA A 121 11.57 -3.10 12.58
N VAL A 122 10.53 -2.28 12.71
CA VAL A 122 9.49 -2.52 13.70
C VAL A 122 8.68 -3.76 13.35
N ILE A 123 8.34 -3.93 12.07
CA ILE A 123 7.59 -5.09 11.63
C ILE A 123 8.35 -6.38 11.92
N GLN A 124 9.64 -6.37 11.63
CA GLN A 124 10.47 -7.55 11.84
C GLN A 124 10.55 -7.90 13.32
N ARG A 125 10.66 -6.91 14.18
CA ARG A 125 10.72 -7.12 15.62
C ARG A 125 9.40 -7.70 16.14
N MET A 126 8.27 -7.24 15.60
CA MET A 126 6.98 -7.76 16.00
C MET A 126 6.78 -9.21 15.60
N GLY A 127 7.38 -9.63 14.49
CA GLY A 127 7.27 -10.99 14.02
C GLY A 127 8.18 -11.96 14.76
N ASP A 128 9.20 -11.46 15.42
CA ASP A 128 10.15 -12.31 16.13
C ASP A 128 9.71 -12.45 17.55
N LYS A 129 8.81 -13.30 17.84
CA LYS A 129 8.40 -13.46 19.20
C LYS A 129 8.99 -14.64 19.88
#